data_9429ddb1b5480275f9bf693b5cae9542
#
_entry.id   9429ddb1b5480275f9bf693b5cae9542
#
_cell.length_a   1.000
_cell.length_b   1.000
_cell.length_c   1.000
_cell.angle_alpha   90.00
_cell.angle_beta   90.00
_cell.angle_gamma   90.00
#
_symmetry.space_group_name_H-M   'P 1'
#
loop_
_entity.id
_entity.type
_entity.pdbx_description
1 polymer ?
#
loop_
_entity_poly.entity_id
_entity_poly.type
_entity_poly.pdbx_seq_one_letter_code
_entity_poly.pdbx_strand_id
1 'polypeptide(L)'
;MRIAVDTNVLVRYLTWDDQGQAIEAARAIEAADAIVVPMIVLCELVWVLKRAYRYAGPEIIDILRRLAAMRAVEIERPAAEAGIAMLARGGDFADGIVRREADGAKCERVVTFDQGFARHLRPDEVLLLRARSAR
;
A
#
# COMPACT_ATOMS: atom_id res chain seq x y z
N MET A 1 21.89 4.50 12.04
CA MET A 1 21.06 3.50 12.74
C MET A 1 20.02 3.00 11.77
N ARG A 2 19.70 1.74 11.83
CA ARG A 2 18.64 1.10 11.04
C ARG A 2 17.32 1.24 11.78
N ILE A 3 16.31 1.82 11.15
CA ILE A 3 15.01 2.11 11.77
C ILE A 3 13.87 1.49 10.98
N ALA A 4 12.78 1.21 11.67
CA ALA A 4 11.49 0.99 11.02
C ALA A 4 10.61 2.21 11.30
N VAL A 5 9.75 2.56 10.36
CA VAL A 5 8.86 3.71 10.49
C VAL A 5 7.41 3.28 10.60
N ASP A 6 6.66 4.01 11.40
CA ASP A 6 5.22 3.87 11.52
C ASP A 6 4.53 4.74 10.46
N THR A 7 3.27 4.46 10.20
CA THR A 7 2.46 5.15 9.20
C THR A 7 2.44 6.66 9.40
N ASN A 8 2.22 7.13 10.62
CA ASN A 8 2.16 8.56 10.90
C ASN A 8 3.47 9.30 10.63
N VAL A 9 4.61 8.64 10.85
CA VAL A 9 5.91 9.22 10.52
C VAL A 9 6.00 9.50 9.03
N LEU A 10 5.60 8.53 8.19
CA LEU A 10 5.59 8.71 6.74
C LEU A 10 4.57 9.75 6.30
N VAL A 11 3.38 9.75 6.87
CA VAL A 11 2.34 10.73 6.53
C VAL A 11 2.85 12.15 6.80
N ARG A 12 3.45 12.39 7.95
CA ARG A 12 3.98 13.72 8.28
C ARG A 12 5.15 14.11 7.37
N TYR A 13 6.03 13.16 7.10
CA TYR A 13 7.17 13.39 6.21
C TYR A 13 6.75 13.71 4.77
N LEU A 14 5.70 13.06 4.29
CA LEU A 14 5.25 13.19 2.90
C LEU A 14 4.28 14.37 2.69
N THR A 15 3.44 14.70 3.66
CA THR A 15 2.39 15.72 3.51
C THR A 15 2.73 17.07 4.12
N TRP A 16 3.54 17.10 5.18
CA TRP A 16 3.91 18.32 5.91
C TRP A 16 2.72 19.10 6.45
N ASP A 17 1.60 18.45 6.71
CA ASP A 17 0.40 19.09 7.24
C ASP A 17 0.46 19.45 8.72
N ASP A 18 1.41 18.87 9.46
CA ASP A 18 1.78 19.25 10.82
C ASP A 18 3.27 19.56 10.81
N GLN A 19 3.62 20.83 10.81
CA GLN A 19 4.99 21.25 10.59
C GLN A 19 5.96 20.74 11.67
N GLY A 20 5.56 20.77 12.93
CA GLY A 20 6.40 20.27 14.04
C GLY A 20 6.69 18.79 13.91
N GLN A 21 5.68 17.98 13.65
CA GLN A 21 5.85 16.55 13.45
C GLN A 21 6.62 16.23 12.16
N ALA A 22 6.39 16.97 11.10
CA ALA A 22 7.10 16.79 9.84
C ALA A 22 8.61 17.03 9.99
N ILE A 23 9.00 18.05 10.73
CA ILE A 23 10.41 18.35 11.01
C ILE A 23 11.06 17.19 11.75
N GLU A 24 10.40 16.67 12.79
CA GLU A 24 10.94 15.54 13.56
C GLU A 24 10.99 14.25 12.73
N ALA A 25 9.96 14.01 11.91
CA ALA A 25 9.97 12.88 10.99
C ALA A 25 11.12 12.98 9.98
N ALA A 26 11.33 14.16 9.40
CA ALA A 26 12.41 14.40 8.45
C ALA A 26 13.78 14.17 9.09
N ARG A 27 13.98 14.66 10.31
CA ARG A 27 15.24 14.44 11.04
C ARG A 27 15.54 12.97 11.24
N ALA A 28 14.55 12.20 11.68
CA ALA A 28 14.72 10.77 11.91
C ALA A 28 15.02 10.02 10.61
N ILE A 29 14.30 10.33 9.55
CA ILE A 29 14.44 9.69 8.25
C ILE A 29 15.78 10.04 7.60
N GLU A 30 16.15 11.30 7.61
CA GLU A 30 17.40 11.78 6.96
C GLU A 30 18.65 11.31 7.71
N ALA A 31 18.56 11.09 9.02
CA ALA A 31 19.68 10.61 9.82
C ALA A 31 19.86 9.09 9.77
N ALA A 32 18.87 8.34 9.29
CA ALA A 32 18.92 6.87 9.30
C ALA A 32 19.81 6.31 8.19
N ASP A 33 20.54 5.25 8.51
CA ASP A 33 21.32 4.49 7.53
C ASP A 33 20.43 3.59 6.67
N ALA A 34 19.37 3.08 7.26
CA ALA A 34 18.37 2.25 6.58
C ALA A 34 17.00 2.47 7.21
N ILE A 35 15.98 2.52 6.36
CA ILE A 35 14.59 2.77 6.75
C ILE A 35 13.74 1.62 6.24
N VAL A 36 13.34 0.76 7.16
CA VAL A 36 12.43 -0.35 6.84
C VAL A 36 11.00 0.18 6.87
N VAL A 37 10.28 0.01 5.77
CA VAL A 37 8.85 0.32 5.67
C VAL A 37 8.09 -0.99 5.62
N PRO A 38 7.49 -1.43 6.75
CA PRO A 38 6.71 -2.65 6.77
C PRO A 38 5.56 -2.60 5.76
N MET A 39 5.18 -3.75 5.21
CA MET A 39 4.11 -3.79 4.20
C MET A 39 2.78 -3.28 4.74
N ILE A 40 2.48 -3.58 5.99
CA ILE A 40 1.26 -3.05 6.63
C ILE A 40 1.27 -1.52 6.67
N VAL A 41 2.44 -0.90 6.87
CA VAL A 41 2.58 0.55 6.87
C VAL A 41 2.34 1.12 5.47
N LEU A 42 2.82 0.46 4.42
CA LEU A 42 2.51 0.88 3.04
C LEU A 42 1.01 0.82 2.75
N CYS A 43 0.35 -0.25 3.17
CA CYS A 43 -1.11 -0.38 3.00
C CYS A 43 -1.86 0.73 3.73
N GLU A 44 -1.50 0.99 4.98
CA GLU A 44 -2.11 2.07 5.77
C GLU A 44 -1.83 3.44 5.17
N LEU A 45 -0.61 3.67 4.70
CA LEU A 45 -0.22 4.92 4.06
C LEU A 45 -1.12 5.21 2.84
N VAL A 46 -1.27 4.23 1.95
CA VAL A 46 -2.12 4.38 0.76
C VAL A 46 -3.56 4.67 1.17
N TRP A 47 -4.06 3.94 2.16
CA TRP A 47 -5.42 4.14 2.67
C TRP A 47 -5.61 5.56 3.22
N VAL A 48 -4.67 6.06 4.02
CA VAL A 48 -4.72 7.40 4.61
C VAL A 48 -4.64 8.47 3.51
N LEU A 49 -3.70 8.34 2.57
CA LEU A 49 -3.54 9.30 1.47
C LEU A 49 -4.81 9.37 0.62
N LYS A 50 -5.46 8.24 0.39
CA LYS A 50 -6.69 8.19 -0.39
C LYS A 50 -7.89 8.74 0.38
N ARG A 51 -8.07 8.32 1.63
CA ARG A 51 -9.26 8.61 2.44
C ARG A 51 -9.20 9.96 3.13
N ALA A 52 -8.09 10.27 3.78
CA ALA A 52 -7.96 11.49 4.58
C ALA A 52 -7.49 12.68 3.75
N TYR A 53 -6.56 12.45 2.82
CA TYR A 53 -5.98 13.52 1.99
C TYR A 53 -6.60 13.60 0.60
N ARG A 54 -7.41 12.62 0.22
CA ARG A 54 -8.14 12.55 -1.05
C ARG A 54 -7.23 12.64 -2.28
N TYR A 55 -6.04 12.09 -2.18
CA TYR A 55 -5.14 12.00 -3.32
C TYR A 55 -5.68 11.00 -4.33
N ALA A 56 -5.50 11.33 -5.61
CA ALA A 56 -5.85 10.44 -6.71
C ALA A 56 -4.83 9.30 -6.84
N GLY A 57 -5.25 8.19 -7.44
CA GLY A 57 -4.38 7.04 -7.66
C GLY A 57 -3.02 7.38 -8.27
N PRO A 58 -2.96 8.16 -9.37
CA PRO A 58 -1.68 8.56 -9.97
C PRO A 58 -0.77 9.35 -9.02
N GLU A 59 -1.32 10.22 -8.18
CA GLU A 59 -0.56 10.96 -7.18
C GLU A 59 0.03 10.04 -6.13
N ILE A 60 -0.76 9.06 -5.66
CA ILE A 60 -0.31 8.07 -4.67
C ILE A 60 0.80 7.21 -5.27
N ILE A 61 0.65 6.76 -6.50
CA ILE A 61 1.68 5.98 -7.20
C ILE A 61 2.99 6.77 -7.28
N ASP A 62 2.93 8.04 -7.62
CA ASP A 62 4.11 8.90 -7.68
C ASP A 62 4.81 8.99 -6.32
N ILE A 63 4.04 9.18 -5.25
CA ILE A 63 4.56 9.21 -3.88
C ILE A 63 5.25 7.89 -3.53
N LEU A 64 4.61 6.76 -3.83
CA LEU A 64 5.17 5.44 -3.54
C LEU A 64 6.46 5.18 -4.32
N ARG A 65 6.52 5.59 -5.59
CA ARG A 65 7.72 5.44 -6.40
C ARG A 65 8.87 6.32 -5.91
N ARG A 66 8.58 7.53 -5.47
CA ARG A 66 9.59 8.41 -4.86
C ARG A 66 10.11 7.84 -3.55
N LEU A 67 9.22 7.31 -2.72
CA LEU A 67 9.61 6.66 -1.47
C LEU A 67 10.51 5.45 -1.76
N ALA A 68 10.11 4.60 -2.71
CA ALA A 68 10.89 3.42 -3.09
C ALA A 68 12.24 3.76 -3.73
N ALA A 69 12.37 4.93 -4.33
CA ALA A 69 13.61 5.39 -4.95
C ALA A 69 14.62 5.94 -3.94
N MET A 70 14.22 6.23 -2.72
CA MET A 70 15.13 6.70 -1.69
C MET A 70 16.13 5.60 -1.34
N ARG A 71 17.43 5.94 -1.37
CA ARG A 71 18.51 4.97 -1.21
C ARG A 71 18.44 4.15 0.07
N ALA A 72 18.07 4.81 1.17
CA ALA A 72 18.00 4.17 2.49
C ALA A 72 16.72 3.37 2.73
N VAL A 73 15.70 3.50 1.87
CA VAL A 73 14.40 2.86 2.06
C VAL A 73 14.45 1.40 1.62
N GLU A 74 14.02 0.54 2.53
CA GLU A 74 13.88 -0.90 2.29
C GLU A 74 12.41 -1.27 2.38
N ILE A 75 11.87 -1.77 1.30
CA ILE A 75 10.50 -2.28 1.19
C ILE A 75 10.51 -3.64 0.50
N GLU A 76 9.48 -4.42 0.72
CA GLU A 76 9.28 -5.66 -0.03
C GLU A 76 8.77 -5.27 -1.44
N ARG A 77 9.71 -5.13 -2.39
CA ARG A 77 9.43 -4.54 -3.70
C ARG A 77 8.42 -5.30 -4.55
N PRO A 78 8.49 -6.64 -4.67
CA PRO A 78 7.50 -7.35 -5.48
C PRO A 78 6.06 -7.13 -5.02
N ALA A 79 5.82 -7.10 -3.70
CA ALA A 79 4.50 -6.82 -3.15
C ALA A 79 4.08 -5.37 -3.38
N ALA A 80 5.00 -4.42 -3.18
CA ALA A 80 4.74 -3.01 -3.44
C ALA A 80 4.38 -2.78 -4.91
N GLU A 81 5.11 -3.41 -5.84
CA GLU A 81 4.81 -3.31 -7.27
C GLU A 81 3.44 -3.92 -7.62
N ALA A 82 3.06 -5.03 -6.98
CA ALA A 82 1.73 -5.61 -7.16
C ALA A 82 0.62 -4.66 -6.69
N GLY A 83 0.83 -3.99 -5.56
CA GLY A 83 -0.10 -2.98 -5.06
C GLY A 83 -0.21 -1.78 -5.99
N ILE A 84 0.93 -1.29 -6.49
CA ILE A 84 0.99 -0.18 -7.45
C ILE A 84 0.28 -0.55 -8.75
N ALA A 85 0.50 -1.75 -9.26
CA ALA A 85 -0.16 -2.23 -10.48
C ALA A 85 -1.68 -2.26 -10.32
N MET A 86 -2.17 -2.67 -9.15
CA MET A 86 -3.60 -2.66 -8.85
C MET A 86 -4.15 -1.23 -8.79
N LEU A 87 -3.45 -0.30 -8.14
CA LEU A 87 -3.81 1.12 -8.13
C LEU A 87 -3.88 1.70 -9.54
N ALA A 88 -2.91 1.38 -10.40
CA ALA A 88 -2.85 1.87 -11.77
C ALA A 88 -4.05 1.43 -12.60
N ARG A 89 -4.66 0.30 -12.24
CA ARG A 89 -5.86 -0.24 -12.88
C ARG A 89 -7.16 0.28 -12.25
N GLY A 90 -7.06 1.17 -11.28
CA GLY A 90 -8.22 1.70 -10.57
C GLY A 90 -8.70 0.84 -9.39
N GLY A 91 -7.93 -0.17 -9.02
CA GLY A 91 -8.23 -1.03 -7.86
C GLY A 91 -7.60 -0.53 -6.57
N ASP A 92 -7.67 -1.35 -5.54
CA ASP A 92 -7.13 -1.05 -4.22
C ASP A 92 -5.71 -1.62 -4.10
N PHE A 93 -4.81 -0.83 -3.55
CA PHE A 93 -3.42 -1.23 -3.31
C PHE A 93 -3.31 -2.52 -2.49
N ALA A 94 -4.04 -2.60 -1.37
CA ALA A 94 -4.02 -3.79 -0.51
C ALA A 94 -4.53 -5.04 -1.23
N ASP A 95 -5.50 -4.90 -2.12
CA ASP A 95 -6.01 -6.02 -2.93
C ASP A 95 -4.93 -6.58 -3.85
N GLY A 96 -4.08 -5.73 -4.41
CA GLY A 96 -2.92 -6.15 -5.19
C GLY A 96 -1.96 -7.01 -4.39
N ILE A 97 -1.76 -6.67 -3.12
CA ILE A 97 -0.91 -7.43 -2.21
C ILE A 97 -1.55 -8.77 -1.86
N VAL A 98 -2.86 -8.79 -1.58
CA VAL A 98 -3.59 -10.03 -1.34
C VAL A 98 -3.42 -10.98 -2.53
N ARG A 99 -3.58 -10.48 -3.74
CA ARG A 99 -3.39 -11.27 -4.97
C ARG A 99 -1.98 -11.82 -5.06
N ARG A 100 -0.99 -10.98 -4.81
CA ARG A 100 0.42 -11.37 -4.83
C ARG A 100 0.73 -12.46 -3.81
N GLU A 101 0.25 -12.29 -2.57
CA GLU A 101 0.49 -13.27 -1.52
C GLU A 101 -0.23 -14.59 -1.79
N ALA A 102 -1.43 -14.54 -2.37
CA ALA A 102 -2.15 -15.73 -2.79
C ALA A 102 -1.35 -16.53 -3.84
N ASP A 103 -0.75 -15.84 -4.81
CA ASP A 103 0.11 -16.47 -5.81
C ASP A 103 1.36 -17.08 -5.16
N GLY A 104 2.00 -16.35 -4.28
CA GLY A 104 3.19 -16.82 -3.57
C GLY A 104 2.91 -18.05 -2.71
N ALA A 105 1.72 -18.14 -2.16
CA ALA A 105 1.26 -19.29 -1.36
C ALA A 105 0.67 -20.43 -2.21
N LYS A 106 0.70 -20.28 -3.54
CA LYS A 106 0.16 -21.27 -4.49
C LYS A 106 -1.33 -21.52 -4.32
N CYS A 107 -2.07 -20.49 -3.96
CA CYS A 107 -3.52 -20.53 -3.90
C CYS A 107 -4.09 -20.51 -5.32
N GLU A 108 -5.09 -21.33 -5.58
CA GLU A 108 -5.74 -21.37 -6.88
C GLU A 108 -6.57 -20.11 -7.12
N ARG A 109 -7.23 -19.61 -6.08
CA ARG A 109 -8.14 -18.47 -6.18
C ARG A 109 -8.08 -17.59 -4.94
N VAL A 110 -8.40 -16.33 -5.14
CA VAL A 110 -8.77 -15.42 -4.06
C VAL A 110 -10.28 -15.53 -3.86
N VAL A 111 -10.73 -15.69 -2.63
CA VAL A 111 -12.15 -15.74 -2.28
C VAL A 111 -12.55 -14.39 -1.68
N THR A 112 -13.58 -13.76 -2.24
CA THR A 112 -13.97 -12.41 -1.82
C THR A 112 -15.47 -12.17 -2.02
N PHE A 113 -16.04 -11.27 -1.23
CA PHE A 113 -17.37 -10.70 -1.49
C PHE A 113 -17.29 -9.42 -2.30
N ASP A 114 -16.10 -8.87 -2.49
CA ASP A 114 -15.89 -7.57 -3.12
C ASP A 114 -15.93 -7.67 -4.64
N GLN A 115 -17.00 -7.15 -5.24
CA GLN A 115 -17.18 -7.12 -6.68
C GLN A 115 -16.09 -6.29 -7.38
N GLY A 116 -15.67 -5.19 -6.75
CA GLY A 116 -14.61 -4.33 -7.28
C GLY A 116 -13.29 -5.07 -7.39
N PHE A 117 -12.93 -5.81 -6.36
CA PHE A 117 -11.73 -6.65 -6.38
C PHE A 117 -11.83 -7.72 -7.46
N ALA A 118 -12.96 -8.45 -7.50
CA ALA A 118 -13.16 -9.52 -8.46
C ALA A 118 -13.04 -9.05 -9.91
N ARG A 119 -13.48 -7.83 -10.23
CA ARG A 119 -13.36 -7.28 -11.59
C ARG A 119 -11.93 -7.06 -12.06
N HIS A 120 -10.99 -6.94 -11.13
CA HIS A 120 -9.56 -6.77 -11.45
C HIS A 120 -8.80 -8.08 -11.57
N LEU A 121 -9.48 -9.21 -11.37
CA LEU A 121 -8.91 -10.56 -11.47
C LEU A 121 -9.52 -11.31 -12.65
N ARG A 122 -8.78 -12.30 -13.18
CA ARG A 122 -9.36 -13.21 -14.16
C ARG A 122 -10.38 -14.12 -13.47
N PRO A 123 -11.40 -14.60 -14.20
CA PRO A 123 -12.42 -15.51 -13.61
C PRO A 123 -11.84 -16.75 -12.95
N ASP A 124 -10.73 -17.26 -13.44
CA ASP A 124 -10.07 -18.43 -12.87
C ASP A 124 -9.21 -18.12 -11.63
N GLU A 125 -9.00 -16.85 -11.33
CA GLU A 125 -8.21 -16.38 -10.18
C GLU A 125 -9.06 -16.03 -8.96
N VAL A 126 -10.38 -15.96 -9.11
CA VAL A 126 -11.26 -15.43 -8.08
C VAL A 126 -12.49 -16.31 -7.91
N LEU A 127 -12.94 -16.42 -6.67
CA LEU A 127 -14.27 -16.93 -6.33
C LEU A 127 -15.03 -15.81 -5.65
N LEU A 128 -15.95 -15.20 -6.38
CA LEU A 128 -16.80 -14.14 -5.85
C LEU A 128 -17.97 -14.77 -5.10
N LEU A 129 -17.99 -14.56 -3.80
CA LEU A 129 -19.08 -15.00 -2.94
C LEU A 129 -20.22 -13.98 -2.94
N ARG A 130 -21.43 -14.50 -2.76
CA ARG A 130 -22.62 -13.68 -2.59
C ARG A 130 -23.33 -14.09 -1.31
N ALA A 131 -23.83 -13.11 -0.57
CA ALA A 131 -24.60 -13.40 0.62
C ALA A 131 -25.90 -14.15 0.21
N ARG A 132 -26.25 -15.16 0.98
CA ARG A 132 -27.55 -15.80 0.81
C ARG A 132 -28.66 -14.89 1.34
N SER A 133 -29.79 -14.89 0.65
CA SER A 133 -30.96 -14.20 1.15
C SER A 133 -31.43 -14.86 2.46
N ALA A 134 -31.68 -14.02 3.48
CA ALA A 134 -32.31 -14.50 4.71
C ALA A 134 -33.77 -14.89 4.39
N ARG A 135 -34.21 -16.02 4.93
CA ARG A 135 -35.62 -16.44 4.84
C ARG A 135 -36.39 -16.03 6.08
#